data_c01c3b39f34904a5fe1f0e153a54e52c
#
_entry.id   c01c3b39f34904a5fe1f0e153a54e52c
#
_cell.length_a   1.000
_cell.length_b   1.000
_cell.length_c   1.000
_cell.angle_alpha   90.00
_cell.angle_beta   90.00
_cell.angle_gamma   90.00
#
_symmetry.space_group_name_H-M   'P 1'
#
loop_
_entity.id
_entity.type
_entity.pdbx_description
1 polymer ?
#
loop_
_entity_poly.entity_id
_entity_poly.type
_entity_poly.pdbx_seq_one_letter_code
_entity_poly.pdbx_strand_id
1 'polypeptide(L)'
;MPCYAYQGIVPVVDPTSYVHPLASLIGDVIVGPGCFIAPGASLRGDFGRIMVEGDSSIQDNVSVHANQLRDTVIRRGATIAHGSIIHGCEIGENSLIGMNAVILDNAVIGPENLVAALSLVKSDTHTPERSLVVGNPAEVVKTFDPHQVTWRNNGGGEYQKLARAALTDLIEAEPLTQADEDRQAQRVASEAIAVRLSGATAQERERKAAATNTI
;
A
#
# COMPACT_ATOMS: atom_id res chain seq x y z
N MET A 1 -8.60 14.44 9.79
CA MET A 1 -8.60 13.67 8.54
C MET A 1 -8.78 14.64 7.38
N PRO A 2 -7.88 14.73 6.42
CA PRO A 2 -7.91 15.74 5.35
C PRO A 2 -8.78 15.29 4.17
N CYS A 3 -10.09 15.36 4.36
CA CYS A 3 -11.08 15.09 3.33
C CYS A 3 -11.70 16.40 2.84
N TYR A 4 -11.79 16.55 1.53
CA TYR A 4 -12.34 17.75 0.89
C TYR A 4 -13.49 17.36 -0.04
N ALA A 5 -14.65 18.01 0.16
CA ALA A 5 -15.74 17.88 -0.79
C ALA A 5 -15.39 18.57 -2.11
N TYR A 6 -15.72 17.95 -3.24
CA TYR A 6 -15.66 18.58 -4.55
C TYR A 6 -17.03 18.46 -5.23
N GLN A 7 -17.61 19.59 -5.64
CA GLN A 7 -18.96 19.67 -6.23
C GLN A 7 -20.05 18.95 -5.39
N GLY A 8 -19.93 19.01 -4.06
CA GLY A 8 -20.87 18.39 -3.13
C GLY A 8 -20.61 16.91 -2.84
N ILE A 9 -19.65 16.27 -3.53
CA ILE A 9 -19.25 14.87 -3.28
C ILE A 9 -18.18 14.87 -2.19
N VAL A 10 -18.44 14.14 -1.12
CA VAL A 10 -17.56 14.02 0.06
C VAL A 10 -16.91 12.64 0.07
N PRO A 11 -15.60 12.54 0.32
CA PRO A 11 -14.94 11.23 0.48
C PRO A 11 -15.58 10.36 1.56
N VAL A 12 -15.61 9.06 1.34
CA VAL A 12 -16.10 8.04 2.29
C VAL A 12 -14.92 7.21 2.77
N VAL A 13 -14.77 7.08 4.08
CA VAL A 13 -13.70 6.28 4.70
C VAL A 13 -14.32 5.36 5.74
N ASP A 14 -14.06 4.06 5.62
CA ASP A 14 -14.47 3.08 6.64
C ASP A 14 -13.77 3.38 7.97
N PRO A 15 -14.47 3.37 9.10
CA PRO A 15 -13.91 3.73 10.41
C PRO A 15 -12.79 2.81 10.91
N THR A 16 -12.61 1.63 10.32
CA THR A 16 -11.51 0.72 10.65
C THR A 16 -10.24 0.99 9.85
N SER A 17 -10.29 1.96 8.93
CA SER A 17 -9.15 2.35 8.10
C SER A 17 -8.42 3.55 8.70
N TYR A 18 -7.10 3.51 8.62
CA TYR A 18 -6.26 4.63 9.01
C TYR A 18 -5.96 5.53 7.82
N VAL A 19 -6.20 6.84 7.99
CA VAL A 19 -5.80 7.90 7.04
C VAL A 19 -4.93 8.90 7.78
N HIS A 20 -3.69 9.02 7.35
CA HIS A 20 -2.74 9.95 7.98
C HIS A 20 -3.20 11.41 7.81
N PRO A 21 -3.02 12.29 8.82
CA PRO A 21 -3.39 13.71 8.74
C PRO A 21 -2.77 14.50 7.58
N LEU A 22 -1.61 14.07 7.06
CA LEU A 22 -0.95 14.69 5.90
C LEU A 22 -1.33 14.05 4.54
N ALA A 23 -2.22 13.06 4.51
CA ALA A 23 -2.80 12.60 3.25
C ALA A 23 -3.88 13.58 2.78
N SER A 24 -4.32 13.50 1.52
CA SER A 24 -5.46 14.29 1.00
C SER A 24 -6.42 13.40 0.20
N LEU A 25 -7.70 13.43 0.56
CA LEU A 25 -8.79 12.75 -0.14
C LEU A 25 -9.75 13.82 -0.65
N ILE A 26 -10.00 13.86 -1.96
CA ILE A 26 -10.77 14.95 -2.60
C ILE A 26 -11.86 14.35 -3.48
N GLY A 27 -13.11 14.75 -3.31
CA GLY A 27 -14.24 14.38 -4.16
C GLY A 27 -14.68 12.91 -3.99
N ASP A 28 -14.95 12.22 -5.11
CA ASP A 28 -15.48 10.85 -5.13
C ASP A 28 -14.39 9.79 -4.84
N VAL A 29 -14.01 9.72 -3.57
CA VAL A 29 -13.04 8.74 -3.05
C VAL A 29 -13.73 7.86 -2.01
N ILE A 30 -13.64 6.55 -2.21
CA ILE A 30 -14.20 5.54 -1.28
C ILE A 30 -13.06 4.66 -0.80
N VAL A 31 -12.82 4.64 0.52
CA VAL A 31 -11.83 3.79 1.19
C VAL A 31 -12.56 2.75 2.02
N GLY A 32 -12.40 1.48 1.66
CA GLY A 32 -12.95 0.31 2.33
C GLY A 32 -12.27 -0.02 3.66
N PRO A 33 -12.68 -1.09 4.36
CA PRO A 33 -12.24 -1.41 5.71
C PRO A 33 -10.78 -1.86 5.78
N GLY A 34 -10.12 -1.56 6.90
CA GLY A 34 -8.77 -2.05 7.22
C GLY A 34 -7.64 -1.50 6.35
N CYS A 35 -7.88 -0.43 5.60
CA CYS A 35 -6.87 0.20 4.74
C CYS A 35 -5.89 1.06 5.54
N PHE A 36 -4.69 1.20 4.99
CA PHE A 36 -3.66 2.14 5.47
C PHE A 36 -3.37 3.19 4.41
N ILE A 37 -3.66 4.46 4.69
CA ILE A 37 -3.35 5.60 3.82
C ILE A 37 -2.25 6.44 4.50
N ALA A 38 -1.06 6.41 3.94
CA ALA A 38 0.17 6.96 4.52
C ALA A 38 0.31 8.48 4.34
N PRO A 39 1.31 9.11 5.00
CA PRO A 39 1.62 10.53 4.84
C PRO A 39 1.87 10.93 3.39
N GLY A 40 1.32 12.05 2.97
CA GLY A 40 1.53 12.61 1.64
C GLY A 40 0.81 11.87 0.50
N ALA A 41 0.08 10.79 0.79
CA ALA A 41 -0.77 10.15 -0.22
C ALA A 41 -1.87 11.12 -0.68
N SER A 42 -2.05 11.24 -2.00
CA SER A 42 -3.04 12.12 -2.61
C SER A 42 -4.00 11.32 -3.47
N LEU A 43 -5.28 11.24 -3.06
CA LEU A 43 -6.34 10.56 -3.77
C LEU A 43 -7.35 11.62 -4.25
N ARG A 44 -7.35 11.93 -5.55
CA ARG A 44 -8.17 13.00 -6.12
C ARG A 44 -9.19 12.45 -7.11
N GLY A 45 -10.43 12.30 -6.62
CA GLY A 45 -11.60 11.85 -7.37
C GLY A 45 -12.49 13.02 -7.84
N ASP A 46 -11.91 13.96 -8.57
CA ASP A 46 -12.60 15.13 -9.14
C ASP A 46 -13.06 14.91 -10.58
N PHE A 47 -12.43 14.01 -11.33
CA PHE A 47 -12.81 13.64 -12.69
C PHE A 47 -13.56 12.33 -12.77
N GLY A 48 -13.25 11.36 -11.91
CA GLY A 48 -13.87 10.06 -11.80
C GLY A 48 -13.69 9.51 -10.41
N ARG A 49 -14.35 8.40 -10.11
CA ARG A 49 -14.29 7.76 -8.79
C ARG A 49 -12.95 7.08 -8.56
N ILE A 50 -12.48 7.15 -7.31
CA ILE A 50 -11.41 6.31 -6.78
C ILE A 50 -12.01 5.36 -5.76
N MET A 51 -11.82 4.05 -5.97
CA MET A 51 -12.23 3.01 -5.04
C MET A 51 -10.99 2.27 -4.52
N VAL A 52 -10.77 2.30 -3.21
CA VAL A 52 -9.76 1.51 -2.51
C VAL A 52 -10.49 0.46 -1.70
N GLU A 53 -10.46 -0.79 -2.16
CA GLU A 53 -11.08 -1.90 -1.46
C GLU A 53 -10.31 -2.27 -0.20
N GLY A 54 -10.98 -3.00 0.71
CA GLY A 54 -10.46 -3.29 2.04
C GLY A 54 -9.09 -3.95 2.09
N ASP A 55 -8.43 -3.83 3.23
CA ASP A 55 -7.11 -4.42 3.52
C ASP A 55 -5.98 -3.93 2.58
N SER A 56 -6.18 -2.85 1.83
CA SER A 56 -5.19 -2.27 0.92
C SER A 56 -4.31 -1.25 1.62
N SER A 57 -3.10 -1.03 1.09
CA SER A 57 -2.20 0.02 1.57
C SER A 57 -1.78 0.99 0.46
N ILE A 58 -1.93 2.28 0.72
CA ILE A 58 -1.49 3.39 -0.14
C ILE A 58 -0.38 4.10 0.62
N GLN A 59 0.86 3.89 0.20
CA GLN A 59 2.02 4.32 0.95
C GLN A 59 2.38 5.79 0.71
N ASP A 60 3.46 6.24 1.34
CA ASP A 60 3.85 7.65 1.36
C ASP A 60 4.02 8.22 -0.05
N ASN A 61 3.47 9.43 -0.26
CA ASN A 61 3.57 10.20 -1.50
C ASN A 61 3.01 9.49 -2.75
N VAL A 62 2.16 8.48 -2.59
CA VAL A 62 1.43 7.89 -3.71
C VAL A 62 0.42 8.89 -4.25
N SER A 63 0.36 9.03 -5.58
CA SER A 63 -0.65 9.84 -6.26
C SER A 63 -1.65 8.93 -6.97
N VAL A 64 -2.93 9.05 -6.62
CA VAL A 64 -4.04 8.34 -7.25
C VAL A 64 -5.00 9.33 -7.88
N HIS A 65 -5.28 9.17 -9.16
CA HIS A 65 -6.24 10.00 -9.87
C HIS A 65 -7.08 9.13 -10.81
N ALA A 66 -8.27 9.58 -11.12
CA ALA A 66 -9.15 8.98 -12.11
C ALA A 66 -9.32 9.92 -13.31
N ASN A 67 -9.56 9.37 -14.49
CA ASN A 67 -9.91 10.18 -15.64
C ASN A 67 -11.45 10.26 -15.82
N GLN A 68 -11.92 11.12 -16.72
CA GLN A 68 -13.36 11.35 -16.94
C GLN A 68 -14.11 10.13 -17.52
N LEU A 69 -13.40 9.18 -18.07
CA LEU A 69 -13.99 8.03 -18.77
C LEU A 69 -13.89 6.74 -17.94
N ARG A 70 -13.06 6.75 -16.89
CA ARG A 70 -12.80 5.54 -16.12
C ARG A 70 -12.43 5.83 -14.67
N ASP A 71 -13.04 5.06 -13.80
CA ASP A 71 -12.70 5.02 -12.37
C ASP A 71 -11.31 4.39 -12.16
N THR A 72 -10.65 4.77 -11.07
CA THR A 72 -9.47 4.06 -10.59
C THR A 72 -9.90 3.12 -9.47
N VAL A 73 -9.60 1.83 -9.65
CA VAL A 73 -10.00 0.77 -8.72
C VAL A 73 -8.76 0.06 -8.20
N ILE A 74 -8.59 0.07 -6.89
CA ILE A 74 -7.55 -0.67 -6.17
C ILE A 74 -8.26 -1.78 -5.40
N ARG A 75 -8.10 -3.03 -5.87
CA ARG A 75 -8.77 -4.20 -5.32
C ARG A 75 -8.22 -4.58 -3.97
N ARG A 76 -8.99 -5.40 -3.25
CA ARG A 76 -8.69 -5.87 -1.89
C ARG A 76 -7.25 -6.35 -1.73
N GLY A 77 -6.61 -5.94 -0.63
CA GLY A 77 -5.28 -6.42 -0.24
C GLY A 77 -4.13 -5.93 -1.11
N ALA A 78 -4.39 -5.05 -2.08
CA ALA A 78 -3.33 -4.49 -2.91
C ALA A 78 -2.41 -3.57 -2.10
N THR A 79 -1.12 -3.58 -2.44
CA THR A 79 -0.10 -2.71 -1.88
C THR A 79 0.42 -1.76 -2.94
N ILE A 80 0.23 -0.47 -2.75
CA ILE A 80 0.76 0.60 -3.61
C ILE A 80 1.92 1.24 -2.88
N ALA A 81 3.15 0.93 -3.32
CA ALA A 81 4.35 1.36 -2.63
C ALA A 81 4.69 2.84 -2.90
N HIS A 82 5.54 3.36 -2.03
CA HIS A 82 5.93 4.77 -1.94
C HIS A 82 6.16 5.45 -3.28
N GLY A 83 5.58 6.63 -3.48
CA GLY A 83 5.80 7.48 -4.64
C GLY A 83 5.19 6.99 -5.96
N SER A 84 4.44 5.89 -5.97
CA SER A 84 3.81 5.39 -7.21
C SER A 84 2.72 6.31 -7.71
N ILE A 85 2.47 6.27 -9.03
CA ILE A 85 1.41 7.01 -9.71
C ILE A 85 0.41 6.02 -10.29
N ILE A 86 -0.85 6.15 -9.89
CA ILE A 86 -1.97 5.29 -10.29
C ILE A 86 -3.04 6.16 -10.96
N HIS A 87 -3.26 5.97 -12.25
CA HIS A 87 -4.11 6.86 -13.02
C HIS A 87 -5.08 6.10 -13.92
N GLY A 88 -6.41 6.26 -13.68
CA GLY A 88 -7.46 5.73 -14.53
C GLY A 88 -7.39 4.23 -14.83
N CYS A 89 -6.96 3.41 -13.86
CA CYS A 89 -6.62 1.99 -14.05
C CYS A 89 -7.22 1.09 -12.97
N GLU A 90 -7.10 -0.21 -13.17
CA GLU A 90 -7.49 -1.22 -12.18
C GLU A 90 -6.25 -2.00 -11.69
N ILE A 91 -6.09 -2.06 -10.38
CA ILE A 91 -5.06 -2.86 -9.70
C ILE A 91 -5.74 -4.09 -9.08
N GLY A 92 -5.35 -5.27 -9.52
CA GLY A 92 -5.94 -6.54 -9.10
C GLY A 92 -5.66 -6.88 -7.64
N GLU A 93 -6.48 -7.79 -7.13
CA GLU A 93 -6.45 -8.26 -5.75
C GLU A 93 -5.06 -8.77 -5.34
N ASN A 94 -4.60 -8.41 -4.13
CA ASN A 94 -3.31 -8.81 -3.59
C ASN A 94 -2.09 -8.46 -4.48
N SER A 95 -2.22 -7.51 -5.41
CA SER A 95 -1.09 -7.08 -6.22
C SER A 95 -0.19 -6.10 -5.47
N LEU A 96 1.11 -6.16 -5.77
CA LEU A 96 2.11 -5.24 -5.25
C LEU A 96 2.63 -4.36 -6.37
N ILE A 97 2.40 -3.05 -6.25
CA ILE A 97 2.95 -2.03 -7.13
C ILE A 97 4.19 -1.46 -6.47
N GLY A 98 5.34 -1.65 -7.10
CA GLY A 98 6.65 -1.26 -6.58
C GLY A 98 6.86 0.25 -6.52
N MET A 99 7.80 0.70 -5.71
CA MET A 99 8.10 2.11 -5.45
C MET A 99 8.33 2.89 -6.75
N ASN A 100 7.73 4.09 -6.85
CA ASN A 100 7.83 4.98 -8.01
C ASN A 100 7.43 4.32 -9.35
N ALA A 101 6.64 3.26 -9.33
CA ALA A 101 6.04 2.73 -10.55
C ALA A 101 4.89 3.64 -11.02
N VAL A 102 4.68 3.66 -12.34
CA VAL A 102 3.62 4.46 -12.98
C VAL A 102 2.68 3.51 -13.72
N ILE A 103 1.39 3.57 -13.39
CA ILE A 103 0.34 2.79 -14.06
C ILE A 103 -0.61 3.76 -14.73
N LEU A 104 -0.72 3.67 -16.06
CA LEU A 104 -1.47 4.63 -16.86
C LEU A 104 -2.90 4.16 -17.17
N ASP A 105 -3.64 5.04 -17.82
CA ASP A 105 -5.08 4.91 -18.13
C ASP A 105 -5.43 3.58 -18.80
N ASN A 106 -6.57 3.02 -18.38
CA ASN A 106 -7.12 1.76 -18.87
C ASN A 106 -6.24 0.52 -18.66
N ALA A 107 -5.10 0.64 -17.96
CA ALA A 107 -4.33 -0.53 -17.60
C ALA A 107 -5.11 -1.39 -16.60
N VAL A 108 -5.02 -2.71 -16.76
CA VAL A 108 -5.59 -3.70 -15.85
C VAL A 108 -4.46 -4.61 -15.37
N ILE A 109 -4.05 -4.40 -14.15
CA ILE A 109 -3.09 -5.27 -13.47
C ILE A 109 -3.87 -6.46 -12.89
N GLY A 110 -3.54 -7.67 -13.34
CA GLY A 110 -4.19 -8.90 -12.86
C GLY A 110 -3.93 -9.15 -11.36
N PRO A 111 -4.70 -10.05 -10.74
CA PRO A 111 -4.50 -10.39 -9.33
C PRO A 111 -3.10 -10.93 -9.03
N GLU A 112 -2.62 -10.69 -7.79
CA GLU A 112 -1.38 -11.24 -7.28
C GLU A 112 -0.14 -10.90 -8.12
N ASN A 113 -0.19 -9.81 -8.89
CA ASN A 113 0.94 -9.35 -9.67
C ASN A 113 1.97 -8.62 -8.81
N LEU A 114 3.22 -8.65 -9.26
CA LEU A 114 4.29 -7.80 -8.76
C LEU A 114 4.76 -6.91 -9.91
N VAL A 115 4.43 -5.63 -9.83
CA VAL A 115 5.01 -4.60 -10.70
C VAL A 115 6.28 -4.09 -10.02
N ALA A 116 7.42 -4.23 -10.68
CA ALA A 116 8.69 -3.83 -10.10
C ALA A 116 8.79 -2.31 -9.91
N ALA A 117 9.64 -1.88 -8.98
CA ALA A 117 9.93 -0.47 -8.77
C ALA A 117 10.40 0.22 -10.07
N LEU A 118 10.04 1.50 -10.25
CA LEU A 118 10.39 2.33 -11.42
C LEU A 118 9.82 1.82 -12.75
N SER A 119 8.89 0.86 -12.76
CA SER A 119 8.25 0.37 -13.99
C SER A 119 7.21 1.35 -14.50
N LEU A 120 7.10 1.48 -15.84
CA LEU A 120 6.05 2.23 -16.52
C LEU A 120 5.11 1.26 -17.26
N VAL A 121 3.93 1.02 -16.71
CA VAL A 121 2.86 0.29 -17.37
C VAL A 121 2.06 1.26 -18.23
N LYS A 122 2.12 1.06 -19.54
CA LYS A 122 1.44 1.92 -20.52
C LYS A 122 -0.08 1.79 -20.43
N SER A 123 -0.76 2.80 -20.97
CA SER A 123 -2.22 2.75 -21.16
C SER A 123 -2.64 1.49 -21.93
N ASP A 124 -3.83 1.00 -21.62
CA ASP A 124 -4.46 -0.18 -22.24
C ASP A 124 -3.70 -1.51 -22.07
N THR A 125 -2.68 -1.54 -21.19
CA THR A 125 -1.95 -2.77 -20.87
C THR A 125 -2.77 -3.66 -19.95
N HIS A 126 -2.91 -4.94 -20.32
CA HIS A 126 -3.55 -5.96 -19.48
C HIS A 126 -2.52 -7.02 -19.10
N THR A 127 -2.34 -7.27 -17.81
CA THR A 127 -1.42 -8.30 -17.32
C THR A 127 -2.19 -9.49 -16.76
N PRO A 128 -1.78 -10.74 -17.05
CA PRO A 128 -2.38 -11.92 -16.42
C PRO A 128 -2.18 -11.94 -14.89
N GLU A 129 -2.87 -12.83 -14.21
CA GLU A 129 -2.64 -13.07 -12.78
C GLU A 129 -1.20 -13.55 -12.50
N ARG A 130 -0.68 -13.28 -11.31
CA ARG A 130 0.64 -13.74 -10.82
C ARG A 130 1.80 -13.38 -11.75
N SER A 131 1.73 -12.26 -12.41
CA SER A 131 2.79 -11.80 -13.31
C SER A 131 3.83 -10.93 -12.57
N LEU A 132 5.10 -11.12 -12.93
CA LEU A 132 6.16 -10.15 -12.69
C LEU A 132 6.22 -9.18 -13.88
N VAL A 133 5.97 -7.91 -13.61
CA VAL A 133 5.89 -6.84 -14.62
C VAL A 133 7.05 -5.88 -14.38
N VAL A 134 7.93 -5.70 -15.35
CA VAL A 134 9.21 -4.98 -15.16
C VAL A 134 9.56 -4.11 -16.36
N GLY A 135 10.09 -2.93 -16.13
CA GLY A 135 10.73 -2.10 -17.14
C GLY A 135 10.01 -0.80 -17.47
N ASN A 136 10.59 -0.04 -18.39
CA ASN A 136 10.05 1.19 -18.96
C ASN A 136 10.30 1.20 -20.49
N PRO A 137 9.29 0.86 -21.32
CA PRO A 137 7.97 0.38 -20.95
C PRO A 137 8.00 -0.99 -20.24
N ALA A 138 7.02 -1.25 -19.36
CA ALA A 138 6.96 -2.49 -18.60
C ALA A 138 6.39 -3.64 -19.44
N GLU A 139 6.97 -4.82 -19.25
CA GLU A 139 6.57 -6.08 -19.86
C GLU A 139 6.42 -7.19 -18.82
N VAL A 140 5.59 -8.17 -19.11
CA VAL A 140 5.49 -9.40 -18.30
C VAL A 140 6.71 -10.27 -18.59
N VAL A 141 7.57 -10.46 -17.59
CA VAL A 141 8.83 -11.22 -17.72
C VAL A 141 8.77 -12.61 -17.08
N LYS A 142 7.77 -12.85 -16.22
CA LYS A 142 7.60 -14.11 -15.50
C LYS A 142 6.18 -14.27 -15.00
N THR A 143 5.68 -15.50 -14.90
CA THR A 143 4.50 -15.87 -14.12
C THR A 143 4.94 -16.63 -12.87
N PHE A 144 4.42 -16.26 -11.71
CA PHE A 144 4.70 -16.92 -10.44
C PHE A 144 3.80 -18.14 -10.23
N ASP A 145 4.36 -19.20 -9.66
CA ASP A 145 3.53 -20.24 -9.08
C ASP A 145 2.78 -19.71 -7.84
N PRO A 146 1.60 -20.24 -7.50
CA PRO A 146 0.82 -19.75 -6.37
C PRO A 146 1.57 -19.69 -5.03
N HIS A 147 2.51 -20.61 -4.78
CA HIS A 147 3.32 -20.65 -3.56
C HIS A 147 4.47 -19.61 -3.52
N GLN A 148 4.81 -19.02 -4.66
CA GLN A 148 5.81 -17.96 -4.76
C GLN A 148 5.24 -16.57 -4.43
N VAL A 149 3.90 -16.43 -4.39
CA VAL A 149 3.24 -15.16 -4.06
C VAL A 149 3.23 -14.98 -2.54
N THR A 150 4.30 -14.41 -2.01
CA THR A 150 4.51 -14.23 -0.56
C THR A 150 4.01 -12.89 -0.02
N TRP A 151 3.61 -11.97 -0.90
CA TRP A 151 3.14 -10.62 -0.54
C TRP A 151 1.62 -10.51 -0.37
N ARG A 152 0.86 -11.63 -0.42
CA ARG A 152 -0.59 -11.62 -0.21
C ARG A 152 -0.95 -11.05 1.16
N ASN A 153 -1.90 -10.14 1.14
CA ASN A 153 -2.49 -9.58 2.35
C ASN A 153 -3.78 -10.34 2.72
N ASN A 154 -3.67 -11.36 3.54
CA ASN A 154 -4.82 -12.12 4.04
C ASN A 154 -5.40 -11.50 5.33
N GLY A 155 -5.57 -10.16 5.36
CA GLY A 155 -6.05 -9.41 6.53
C GLY A 155 -5.07 -9.34 7.71
N GLY A 156 -3.87 -9.89 7.57
CA GLY A 156 -2.81 -9.95 8.59
C GLY A 156 -1.46 -9.39 8.14
N GLY A 157 -1.41 -8.70 7.00
CA GLY A 157 -0.19 -8.08 6.48
C GLY A 157 0.36 -6.97 7.39
N GLU A 158 1.61 -6.58 7.18
CA GLU A 158 2.28 -5.58 8.03
C GLU A 158 1.55 -4.22 8.00
N TYR A 159 1.05 -3.79 6.84
CA TYR A 159 0.32 -2.52 6.75
C TYR A 159 -1.06 -2.56 7.40
N GLN A 160 -1.73 -3.70 7.45
CA GLN A 160 -3.00 -3.85 8.19
C GLN A 160 -2.77 -3.84 9.71
N LYS A 161 -1.65 -4.39 10.17
CA LYS A 161 -1.21 -4.25 11.58
C LYS A 161 -0.88 -2.79 11.88
N LEU A 162 -0.15 -2.13 10.97
CA LEU A 162 0.21 -0.72 11.10
C LEU A 162 -1.05 0.18 11.10
N ALA A 163 -2.03 -0.08 10.24
CA ALA A 163 -3.29 0.64 10.22
C ALA A 163 -4.00 0.59 11.59
N ARG A 164 -4.12 -0.61 12.15
CA ARG A 164 -4.74 -0.79 13.48
C ARG A 164 -3.96 -0.10 14.60
N ALA A 165 -2.63 -0.22 14.60
CA ALA A 165 -1.79 0.45 15.59
C ALA A 165 -1.86 1.98 15.44
N ALA A 166 -1.83 2.49 14.22
CA ALA A 166 -1.86 3.92 13.96
C ALA A 166 -3.17 4.60 14.38
N LEU A 167 -4.29 3.87 14.42
CA LEU A 167 -5.57 4.40 14.92
C LEU A 167 -5.50 4.80 16.41
N THR A 168 -4.63 4.18 17.20
CA THR A 168 -4.51 4.40 18.65
C THR A 168 -3.18 5.00 19.07
N ASP A 169 -2.08 4.63 18.41
CA ASP A 169 -0.73 4.84 18.91
C ASP A 169 0.03 5.94 18.16
N LEU A 170 -0.42 6.32 16.94
CA LEU A 170 0.20 7.39 16.18
C LEU A 170 -0.39 8.73 16.59
N ILE A 171 0.35 9.47 17.41
CA ILE A 171 -0.02 10.77 17.95
C ILE A 171 1.01 11.83 17.58
N GLU A 172 0.56 13.06 17.40
CA GLU A 172 1.45 14.21 17.25
C GLU A 172 2.26 14.42 18.53
N ALA A 173 3.55 14.66 18.41
CA ALA A 173 4.47 14.82 19.54
C ALA A 173 5.52 15.90 19.26
N GLU A 174 5.96 16.57 20.31
CA GLU A 174 7.12 17.45 20.23
C GLU A 174 8.40 16.61 20.09
N PRO A 175 9.33 17.01 19.19
CA PRO A 175 10.55 16.26 19.00
C PRO A 175 11.46 16.35 20.21
N LEU A 176 12.06 15.24 20.60
CA LEU A 176 13.12 15.23 21.61
C LEU A 176 14.42 15.81 21.02
N THR A 177 15.16 16.54 21.83
CA THR A 177 16.47 17.12 21.41
C THR A 177 17.60 16.09 21.49
N GLN A 178 17.41 15.00 22.23
CA GLN A 178 18.36 13.90 22.37
C GLN A 178 17.62 12.57 22.40
N ALA A 179 18.29 11.50 21.98
CA ALA A 179 17.72 10.17 22.07
C ALA A 179 17.70 9.67 23.53
N ASP A 180 16.60 9.02 23.92
CA ASP A 180 16.50 8.36 25.22
C ASP A 180 17.53 7.23 25.31
N GLU A 181 18.10 7.03 26.49
CA GLU A 181 19.11 5.98 26.73
C GLU A 181 18.52 4.57 26.50
N ASP A 182 17.24 4.38 26.78
CA ASP A 182 16.53 3.11 26.62
C ASP A 182 15.85 2.92 25.26
N ARG A 183 16.02 3.86 24.31
CA ARG A 183 15.39 3.82 22.97
C ARG A 183 15.68 2.50 22.22
N GLN A 184 16.91 1.97 22.35
CA GLN A 184 17.26 0.69 21.73
C GLN A 184 16.50 -0.48 22.40
N ALA A 185 16.31 -0.44 23.70
CA ALA A 185 15.52 -1.43 24.44
C ALA A 185 14.03 -1.35 24.04
N GLN A 186 13.49 -0.14 23.85
CA GLN A 186 12.12 0.07 23.36
C GLN A 186 11.92 -0.53 21.96
N ARG A 187 12.87 -0.33 21.03
CA ARG A 187 12.83 -0.97 19.70
C ARG A 187 12.82 -2.49 19.78
N VAL A 188 13.72 -3.06 20.56
CA VAL A 188 13.81 -4.52 20.74
C VAL A 188 12.52 -5.09 21.34
N ALA A 189 11.90 -4.38 22.28
CA ALA A 189 10.61 -4.76 22.85
C ALA A 189 9.49 -4.74 21.79
N SER A 190 9.45 -3.71 20.93
CA SER A 190 8.49 -3.60 19.82
C SER A 190 8.68 -4.71 18.79
N GLU A 191 9.91 -5.01 18.41
CA GLU A 191 10.25 -6.12 17.51
C GLU A 191 9.86 -7.48 18.10
N ALA A 192 10.08 -7.68 19.41
CA ALA A 192 9.69 -8.90 20.12
C ALA A 192 8.17 -9.09 20.17
N ILE A 193 7.40 -8.00 20.30
CA ILE A 193 5.93 -8.02 20.23
C ILE A 193 5.49 -8.38 18.82
N ALA A 194 6.04 -7.74 17.79
CA ALA A 194 5.74 -8.04 16.40
C ALA A 194 6.02 -9.52 16.07
N VAL A 195 7.14 -10.06 16.54
CA VAL A 195 7.50 -11.47 16.35
C VAL A 195 6.56 -12.41 17.09
N ARG A 196 6.13 -12.09 18.31
CA ARG A 196 5.12 -12.88 19.05
C ARG A 196 3.77 -12.90 18.34
N LEU A 197 3.35 -11.77 17.78
CA LEU A 197 2.09 -11.65 17.03
C LEU A 197 2.15 -12.40 15.70
N SER A 198 3.32 -12.56 15.10
CA SER A 198 3.51 -13.31 13.84
C SER A 198 3.54 -14.83 14.00
N GLY A 199 3.58 -15.35 15.24
CA GLY A 199 3.65 -16.80 15.51
C GLY A 199 4.96 -17.47 15.09
N ALA A 200 6.01 -16.70 14.76
CA ALA A 200 7.30 -17.24 14.33
C ALA A 200 8.00 -18.02 15.45
N THR A 201 8.48 -19.22 15.15
CA THR A 201 9.18 -20.08 16.10
C THR A 201 10.61 -19.57 16.40
N ALA A 202 11.19 -19.97 17.54
CA ALA A 202 12.56 -19.61 17.91
C ALA A 202 13.59 -20.03 16.82
N GLN A 203 13.39 -21.19 16.18
CA GLN A 203 14.24 -21.69 15.11
C GLN A 203 14.20 -20.85 13.80
N GLU A 204 13.05 -20.27 13.47
CA GLU A 204 12.92 -19.35 12.33
C GLU A 204 13.63 -18.03 12.57
N ARG A 205 13.70 -17.59 13.84
CA ARG A 205 14.45 -16.40 14.29
C ARG A 205 15.95 -16.56 14.12
N GLU A 206 16.49 -17.70 14.56
CA GLU A 206 17.92 -18.00 14.43
C GLU A 206 18.36 -18.13 12.94
N ARG A 207 17.52 -18.72 12.08
CA ARG A 207 17.79 -18.78 10.65
C ARG A 207 17.81 -17.41 9.97
N LYS A 208 16.89 -16.51 10.34
CA LYS A 208 16.88 -15.13 9.81
C LYS A 208 18.07 -14.32 10.32
N ALA A 209 18.41 -14.40 11.60
CA ALA A 209 19.56 -13.71 12.18
C ALA A 209 20.89 -14.19 11.56
N ALA A 210 21.05 -15.49 11.31
CA ALA A 210 22.23 -16.05 10.64
C ALA A 210 22.36 -15.60 9.18
N ALA A 211 21.23 -15.43 8.47
CA ALA A 211 21.23 -14.97 7.07
C ALA A 211 21.58 -13.49 6.92
N THR A 212 21.34 -12.66 7.96
CA THR A 212 21.61 -11.21 7.94
C THR A 212 23.08 -10.89 8.24
N ASN A 213 23.83 -11.82 8.85
CA ASN A 213 25.25 -11.64 9.18
C ASN A 213 26.22 -12.13 8.08
N THR A 214 25.72 -12.46 6.89
CA THR A 214 26.53 -13.01 5.79
C THR A 214 26.58 -12.09 4.56
N ILE A 215 26.36 -10.77 4.75
CA ILE A 215 26.56 -9.75 3.70
C ILE A 215 27.58 -8.73 4.19
#